data_03b6a28b177a3b776b3828ef73b7436e
#
_entry.id   03b6a28b177a3b776b3828ef73b7436e
#
_cell.length_a   1.000
_cell.length_b   1.000
_cell.length_c   1.000
_cell.angle_alpha   90.00
_cell.angle_beta   90.00
_cell.angle_gamma   90.00
#
_symmetry.space_group_name_H-M   'P 1'
#
loop_
_entity.id
_entity.type
_entity.pdbx_description
1 polymer ?
#
loop_
_entity_poly.entity_id
_entity_poly.type
_entity_poly.pdbx_seq_one_letter_code
_entity_poly.pdbx_strand_id
1 'polypeptide(L)'
;GRYHYDFEGLDALKPAVSGGHGVIVIGAHFGNWAAGEPFFRRYGTKLNLVMYDNEHSDIKELLEKNKATDAPFRIIPVNKDNLAHVFMITEALDRGELVCFLGDRYVNEDKLIHAPLLGHDVKFPYGPFCLAARMHVPVLFYFSVREPGMTYRFTFTEAEQPQSHKGAEENILAQFIRALETELEKHPEQWYNYYDFWGLRDGASSDVKNHD
;
A
#
# COMPACT_ATOMS: atom_id res chain seq x y z
N GLY A 1 -0.06 -22.93 17.64
CA GLY A 1 0.86 -23.02 16.49
C GLY A 1 1.65 -21.73 16.41
N ARG A 2 2.94 -21.83 16.19
CA ARG A 2 3.78 -20.64 16.00
C ARG A 2 3.93 -20.40 14.52
N TYR A 3 3.59 -19.19 14.05
CA TYR A 3 3.92 -18.76 12.71
C TYR A 3 5.43 -18.57 12.57
N HIS A 4 5.97 -18.95 11.42
CA HIS A 4 7.32 -18.63 11.00
C HIS A 4 7.26 -17.36 10.15
N TYR A 5 8.33 -16.56 10.20
CA TYR A 5 8.42 -15.31 9.48
C TYR A 5 9.74 -15.27 8.72
N ASP A 6 9.64 -15.25 7.39
CA ASP A 6 10.75 -15.09 6.48
C ASP A 6 10.76 -13.67 5.91
N PHE A 7 11.95 -13.13 5.65
CA PHE A 7 12.11 -11.75 5.23
C PHE A 7 13.06 -11.66 4.04
N GLU A 8 12.60 -11.01 2.98
CA GLU A 8 13.40 -10.65 1.82
C GLU A 8 13.55 -9.13 1.74
N GLY A 9 14.73 -8.61 1.39
CA GLY A 9 14.97 -7.18 1.26
C GLY A 9 15.14 -6.42 2.58
N LEU A 10 15.52 -7.09 3.68
CA LEU A 10 15.84 -6.41 4.95
C LEU A 10 16.96 -5.39 4.82
N ASP A 11 17.84 -5.55 3.84
CA ASP A 11 18.93 -4.61 3.56
C ASP A 11 18.40 -3.26 3.02
N ALA A 12 17.22 -3.26 2.42
CA ALA A 12 16.51 -2.02 2.05
C ALA A 12 15.81 -1.40 3.27
N LEU A 13 15.10 -2.20 4.08
CA LEU A 13 14.33 -1.72 5.21
C LEU A 13 15.20 -1.12 6.33
N LYS A 14 16.25 -1.83 6.75
CA LYS A 14 17.08 -1.42 7.90
C LYS A 14 17.69 -0.03 7.75
N PRO A 15 18.37 0.31 6.64
CA PRO A 15 18.92 1.64 6.43
C PRO A 15 17.82 2.71 6.39
N ALA A 16 16.70 2.43 5.70
CA ALA A 16 15.59 3.36 5.57
C ALA A 16 15.02 3.77 6.93
N VAL A 17 14.77 2.79 7.82
CA VAL A 17 14.21 3.06 9.16
C VAL A 17 15.25 3.66 10.10
N SER A 18 16.53 3.28 9.98
CA SER A 18 17.60 3.77 10.86
C SER A 18 18.10 5.17 10.50
N GLY A 19 17.72 5.71 9.35
CA GLY A 19 18.18 7.01 8.85
C GLY A 19 17.64 8.21 9.63
N GLY A 20 16.74 8.00 10.59
CA GLY A 20 16.16 9.08 11.42
C GLY A 20 15.12 9.93 10.69
N HIS A 21 14.85 9.63 9.44
CA HIS A 21 13.77 10.20 8.64
C HIS A 21 12.61 9.21 8.59
N GLY A 22 11.39 9.70 8.35
CA GLY A 22 10.24 8.85 8.12
C GLY A 22 10.40 8.03 6.83
N VAL A 23 9.60 6.99 6.70
CA VAL A 23 9.59 6.12 5.53
C VAL A 23 8.17 5.98 5.00
N ILE A 24 8.00 6.11 3.70
CA ILE A 24 6.74 5.77 3.03
C ILE A 24 6.79 4.28 2.65
N VAL A 25 5.76 3.55 3.03
CA VAL A 25 5.56 2.14 2.68
C VAL A 25 4.33 2.03 1.80
N ILE A 26 4.46 1.47 0.60
CA ILE A 26 3.34 1.23 -0.31
C ILE A 26 3.17 -0.27 -0.48
N GLY A 27 2.03 -0.80 -0.05
CA GLY A 27 1.64 -2.19 -0.24
C GLY A 27 0.41 -2.29 -1.14
N ALA A 28 -0.12 -3.51 -1.22
CA ALA A 28 -1.38 -3.83 -1.88
C ALA A 28 -2.26 -4.67 -0.95
N HIS A 29 -3.52 -4.90 -1.32
CA HIS A 29 -4.38 -5.88 -0.66
C HIS A 29 -3.91 -7.31 -1.00
N PHE A 30 -2.63 -7.57 -0.73
CA PHE A 30 -1.94 -8.80 -1.05
C PHE A 30 -1.60 -9.56 0.23
N GLY A 31 -2.01 -10.82 0.31
CA GLY A 31 -1.80 -11.67 1.47
C GLY A 31 -2.37 -11.06 2.76
N ASN A 32 -1.64 -11.18 3.85
CA ASN A 32 -2.00 -10.56 5.12
C ASN A 32 -1.05 -9.40 5.46
N TRP A 33 -1.30 -8.25 4.84
CA TRP A 33 -0.47 -7.05 5.03
C TRP A 33 -0.36 -6.62 6.51
N ALA A 34 -1.40 -6.88 7.32
CA ALA A 34 -1.41 -6.55 8.74
C ALA A 34 -0.49 -7.47 9.58
N ALA A 35 -0.11 -8.64 9.07
CA ALA A 35 0.79 -9.56 9.78
C ALA A 35 2.20 -9.00 9.98
N GLY A 36 2.59 -7.96 9.25
CA GLY A 36 3.88 -7.28 9.40
C GLY A 36 3.98 -6.32 10.58
N GLU A 37 2.86 -5.94 11.20
CA GLU A 37 2.85 -4.97 12.30
C GLU A 37 3.82 -5.32 13.44
N PRO A 38 3.82 -6.55 14.00
CA PRO A 38 4.73 -6.91 15.08
C PRO A 38 6.21 -6.80 14.70
N PHE A 39 6.49 -6.96 13.40
CA PHE A 39 7.83 -6.80 12.87
C PHE A 39 8.26 -5.34 12.84
N PHE A 40 7.44 -4.43 12.31
CA PHE A 40 7.73 -2.99 12.28
C PHE A 40 7.93 -2.42 13.68
N ARG A 41 7.14 -2.88 14.66
CA ARG A 41 7.28 -2.47 16.06
C ARG A 41 8.68 -2.74 16.63
N ARG A 42 9.39 -3.79 16.19
CA ARG A 42 10.75 -4.10 16.66
C ARG A 42 11.79 -3.04 16.29
N TYR A 43 11.50 -2.23 15.27
CA TYR A 43 12.36 -1.11 14.89
C TYR A 43 12.12 0.15 15.72
N GLY A 44 11.21 0.09 16.72
CA GLY A 44 10.92 1.20 17.64
C GLY A 44 10.22 2.39 17.00
N THR A 45 9.74 2.24 15.78
CA THR A 45 9.03 3.30 15.07
C THR A 45 7.52 3.03 15.04
N LYS A 46 6.73 4.10 14.99
CA LYS A 46 5.28 4.02 14.90
C LYS A 46 4.85 3.82 13.46
N LEU A 47 3.77 3.06 13.30
CA LEU A 47 3.14 2.79 12.02
C LEU A 47 1.89 3.65 11.87
N ASN A 48 1.78 4.40 10.79
CA ASN A 48 0.61 5.20 10.43
C ASN A 48 -0.01 4.62 9.16
N LEU A 49 -1.27 4.18 9.24
CA LEU A 49 -2.03 3.66 8.11
C LEU A 49 -2.87 4.78 7.52
N VAL A 50 -2.67 5.08 6.24
CA VAL A 50 -3.47 6.07 5.51
C VAL A 50 -4.65 5.36 4.88
N MET A 51 -5.86 5.74 5.26
CA MET A 51 -7.10 5.04 4.87
C MET A 51 -8.21 6.03 4.56
N TYR A 52 -9.12 5.66 3.66
CA TYR A 52 -10.32 6.45 3.42
C TYR A 52 -11.33 6.31 4.58
N ASP A 53 -12.08 7.39 4.86
CA ASP A 53 -13.05 7.44 5.96
C ASP A 53 -14.09 6.29 5.93
N ASN A 54 -14.47 5.81 4.75
CA ASN A 54 -15.44 4.72 4.58
C ASN A 54 -14.86 3.34 4.96
N GLU A 55 -13.54 3.17 4.88
CA GLU A 55 -12.85 1.94 5.30
C GLU A 55 -12.57 1.96 6.81
N HIS A 56 -12.68 3.14 7.42
CA HIS A 56 -12.36 3.37 8.83
C HIS A 56 -13.36 2.70 9.79
N SER A 57 -14.63 2.49 9.40
CA SER A 57 -15.66 1.93 10.29
C SER A 57 -15.33 0.51 10.76
N ASP A 58 -14.90 -0.37 9.87
CA ASP A 58 -14.63 -1.77 10.16
C ASP A 58 -13.35 -1.94 10.98
N ILE A 59 -12.32 -1.11 10.65
CA ILE A 59 -11.07 -1.09 11.40
C ILE A 59 -11.26 -0.39 12.75
N LYS A 60 -12.10 0.65 12.82
CA LYS A 60 -12.44 1.31 14.07
C LYS A 60 -13.10 0.33 15.05
N GLU A 61 -14.01 -0.52 14.57
CA GLU A 61 -14.61 -1.59 15.37
C GLU A 61 -13.55 -2.60 15.83
N LEU A 62 -12.59 -2.96 14.96
CA LEU A 62 -11.48 -3.83 15.31
C LEU A 62 -10.56 -3.20 16.37
N LEU A 63 -10.27 -1.91 16.24
CA LEU A 63 -9.47 -1.14 17.20
C LEU A 63 -10.20 -0.95 18.53
N GLU A 64 -11.51 -0.71 18.49
CA GLU A 64 -12.33 -0.59 19.70
C GLU A 64 -12.47 -1.93 20.44
N LYS A 65 -12.51 -3.04 19.73
CA LYS A 65 -12.45 -4.39 20.31
C LYS A 65 -11.07 -4.69 20.93
N ASN A 66 -10.02 -4.08 20.41
CA ASN A 66 -8.65 -4.23 20.90
C ASN A 66 -8.20 -3.05 21.78
N LYS A 67 -9.09 -2.46 22.55
CA LYS A 67 -8.86 -1.31 23.47
C LYS A 67 -7.72 -1.50 24.50
N ALA A 68 -6.59 -2.05 24.07
CA ALA A 68 -5.35 -1.85 24.78
C ALA A 68 -4.83 -0.44 24.43
N THR A 69 -4.45 0.31 25.43
CA THR A 69 -3.89 1.66 25.37
C THR A 69 -2.62 1.82 24.52
N ASP A 70 -2.25 0.78 23.80
CA ASP A 70 -1.06 0.65 22.97
C ASP A 70 -1.47 0.13 21.58
N ALA A 71 -2.33 0.89 20.88
CA ALA A 71 -2.68 0.55 19.51
C ALA A 71 -1.39 0.43 18.68
N PRO A 72 -1.18 -0.69 17.98
CA PRO A 72 0.07 -0.97 17.26
C PRO A 72 0.31 0.00 16.10
N PHE A 73 -0.72 0.68 15.66
CA PHE A 73 -0.65 1.66 14.59
C PHE A 73 -1.64 2.81 14.81
N ARG A 74 -1.38 3.92 14.16
CA ARG A 74 -2.31 5.06 14.05
C ARG A 74 -2.99 5.04 12.70
N ILE A 75 -4.22 5.57 12.64
CA ILE A 75 -4.92 5.80 11.39
C ILE A 75 -4.83 7.28 11.03
N ILE A 76 -4.45 7.55 9.79
CA ILE A 76 -4.55 8.86 9.17
C ILE A 76 -5.73 8.81 8.18
N PRO A 77 -6.89 9.38 8.54
CA PRO A 77 -8.06 9.34 7.69
C PRO A 77 -7.89 10.30 6.51
N VAL A 78 -8.14 9.81 5.31
CA VAL A 78 -8.20 10.65 4.10
C VAL A 78 -9.59 11.23 4.00
N ASN A 79 -9.68 12.55 4.16
CA ASN A 79 -10.90 13.31 3.91
C ASN A 79 -10.80 13.99 2.54
N LYS A 80 -11.88 13.91 1.75
CA LYS A 80 -11.94 14.48 0.39
C LYS A 80 -12.02 16.02 0.42
N ASP A 81 -12.57 16.57 1.49
CA ASP A 81 -12.92 18.00 1.57
C ASP A 81 -11.76 18.89 2.04
N ASN A 82 -10.66 18.27 2.53
CA ASN A 82 -9.51 19.02 3.01
C ASN A 82 -8.20 18.24 2.88
N LEU A 83 -7.08 18.94 3.09
CA LEU A 83 -5.73 18.38 3.02
C LEU A 83 -5.14 18.03 4.40
N ALA A 84 -5.98 17.89 5.44
CA ALA A 84 -5.50 17.62 6.80
C ALA A 84 -4.65 16.34 6.87
N HIS A 85 -5.01 15.31 6.10
CA HIS A 85 -4.24 14.07 6.01
C HIS A 85 -2.80 14.31 5.51
N VAL A 86 -2.57 15.25 4.58
CA VAL A 86 -1.23 15.57 4.07
C VAL A 86 -0.36 16.16 5.19
N PHE A 87 -0.90 17.05 6.03
CA PHE A 87 -0.19 17.58 7.18
C PHE A 87 0.13 16.49 8.19
N MET A 88 -0.82 15.60 8.50
CA MET A 88 -0.61 14.48 9.41
C MET A 88 0.47 13.51 8.90
N ILE A 89 0.52 13.26 7.58
CA ILE A 89 1.54 12.46 6.91
C ILE A 89 2.91 13.14 7.08
N THR A 90 3.01 14.43 6.75
CA THR A 90 4.26 15.19 6.88
C THR A 90 4.78 15.16 8.30
N GLU A 91 3.92 15.45 9.29
CA GLU A 91 4.31 15.39 10.71
C GLU A 91 4.77 14.00 11.16
N ALA A 92 4.14 12.92 10.65
CA ALA A 92 4.56 11.56 10.96
C ALA A 92 5.95 11.27 10.38
N LEU A 93 6.19 11.66 9.13
CA LEU A 93 7.49 11.51 8.47
C LEU A 93 8.57 12.33 9.18
N ASP A 94 8.30 13.57 9.60
CA ASP A 94 9.23 14.43 10.34
C ASP A 94 9.60 13.85 11.70
N ARG A 95 8.72 13.04 12.30
CA ARG A 95 9.02 12.30 13.54
C ARG A 95 9.76 10.99 13.32
N GLY A 96 10.15 10.66 12.09
CA GLY A 96 10.81 9.39 11.75
C GLY A 96 9.86 8.18 11.79
N GLU A 97 8.55 8.38 11.63
CA GLU A 97 7.55 7.32 11.67
C GLU A 97 7.32 6.70 10.28
N LEU A 98 6.77 5.48 10.24
CA LEU A 98 6.35 4.83 9.01
C LEU A 98 4.95 5.32 8.60
N VAL A 99 4.79 5.64 7.32
CA VAL A 99 3.50 5.99 6.72
C VAL A 99 3.17 4.98 5.64
N CYS A 100 2.09 4.22 5.85
CA CYS A 100 1.71 3.10 5.00
C CYS A 100 0.46 3.40 4.18
N PHE A 101 0.54 3.08 2.88
CA PHE A 101 -0.56 3.15 1.92
C PHE A 101 -0.82 1.77 1.32
N LEU A 102 -2.08 1.50 0.96
CA LEU A 102 -2.43 0.46 0.01
C LEU A 102 -2.63 1.11 -1.36
N GLY A 103 -1.71 0.84 -2.28
CA GLY A 103 -1.59 1.54 -3.56
C GLY A 103 -2.44 0.95 -4.69
N ASP A 104 -3.20 -0.11 -4.44
CA ASP A 104 -3.94 -0.87 -5.44
C ASP A 104 -5.44 -0.58 -5.49
N ARG A 105 -5.96 0.34 -4.66
CA ARG A 105 -7.38 0.73 -4.66
C ARG A 105 -7.57 2.22 -4.62
N TYR A 106 -8.63 2.69 -5.26
CA TYR A 106 -9.10 4.06 -5.20
C TYR A 106 -10.59 4.10 -4.85
N VAL A 107 -10.98 5.14 -4.13
CA VAL A 107 -12.39 5.42 -3.77
C VAL A 107 -12.93 6.58 -4.59
N ASN A 108 -12.04 7.41 -5.14
CA ASN A 108 -12.40 8.58 -5.91
C ASN A 108 -11.73 8.53 -7.29
N GLU A 109 -12.52 8.79 -8.33
CA GLU A 109 -12.03 8.82 -9.72
C GLU A 109 -11.43 10.17 -10.13
N ASP A 110 -11.44 11.20 -9.27
CA ASP A 110 -11.00 12.54 -9.62
C ASP A 110 -9.48 12.65 -9.86
N LYS A 111 -8.69 11.76 -9.26
CA LYS A 111 -7.22 11.77 -9.39
C LYS A 111 -6.69 10.35 -9.50
N LEU A 112 -6.54 9.89 -10.72
CA LEU A 112 -6.04 8.57 -11.06
C LEU A 112 -4.82 8.67 -11.97
N ILE A 113 -3.97 7.65 -11.91
CA ILE A 113 -2.91 7.41 -12.89
C ILE A 113 -3.25 6.15 -13.66
N HIS A 114 -3.17 6.23 -14.97
CA HIS A 114 -3.27 5.06 -15.84
C HIS A 114 -1.90 4.42 -16.02
N ALA A 115 -1.84 3.11 -15.85
CA ALA A 115 -0.62 2.35 -16.05
C ALA A 115 -0.92 0.89 -16.43
N PRO A 116 -0.01 0.21 -17.15
CA PRO A 116 -0.20 -1.19 -17.50
C PRO A 116 0.05 -2.10 -16.28
N LEU A 117 -0.87 -3.03 -16.02
CA LEU A 117 -0.71 -4.15 -15.11
C LEU A 117 -1.09 -5.44 -15.84
N LEU A 118 -0.19 -6.42 -15.88
CA LEU A 118 -0.36 -7.68 -16.60
C LEU A 118 -0.80 -7.48 -18.08
N GLY A 119 -0.26 -6.44 -18.72
CA GLY A 119 -0.54 -6.11 -20.12
C GLY A 119 -1.83 -5.35 -20.39
N HIS A 120 -2.61 -4.98 -19.35
CA HIS A 120 -3.84 -4.21 -19.50
C HIS A 120 -3.69 -2.82 -18.86
N ASP A 121 -4.23 -1.79 -19.50
CA ASP A 121 -4.27 -0.44 -18.93
C ASP A 121 -5.30 -0.40 -17.80
N VAL A 122 -4.85 -0.01 -16.61
CA VAL A 122 -5.67 0.05 -15.40
C VAL A 122 -5.45 1.35 -14.63
N LYS A 123 -6.37 1.64 -13.71
CA LYS A 123 -6.36 2.87 -12.94
C LYS A 123 -5.78 2.63 -11.53
N PHE A 124 -4.87 3.50 -11.12
CA PHE A 124 -4.30 3.53 -9.78
C PHE A 124 -4.58 4.85 -9.06
N PRO A 125 -4.63 4.88 -7.72
CA PRO A 125 -4.76 6.12 -6.97
C PRO A 125 -3.53 7.02 -7.17
N TYR A 126 -3.75 8.30 -7.46
CA TYR A 126 -2.66 9.28 -7.63
C TYR A 126 -1.94 9.60 -6.31
N GLY A 127 -2.71 9.71 -5.20
CA GLY A 127 -2.22 10.25 -3.93
C GLY A 127 -0.97 9.58 -3.38
N PRO A 128 -0.94 8.25 -3.17
CA PRO A 128 0.21 7.54 -2.63
C PRO A 128 1.49 7.77 -3.42
N PHE A 129 1.42 7.70 -4.75
CA PHE A 129 2.58 7.82 -5.64
C PHE A 129 3.07 9.26 -5.76
N CYS A 130 2.15 10.23 -5.76
CA CYS A 130 2.48 11.65 -5.71
C CYS A 130 3.22 12.02 -4.41
N LEU A 131 2.73 11.56 -3.26
CA LEU A 131 3.39 11.79 -1.98
C LEU A 131 4.76 11.11 -1.93
N ALA A 132 4.86 9.86 -2.37
CA ALA A 132 6.12 9.13 -2.43
C ALA A 132 7.17 9.83 -3.31
N ALA A 133 6.74 10.43 -4.42
CA ALA A 133 7.64 11.14 -5.33
C ALA A 133 8.09 12.53 -4.81
N ARG A 134 7.38 13.11 -3.82
CA ARG A 134 7.59 14.52 -3.42
C ARG A 134 8.07 14.72 -1.99
N MET A 135 7.92 13.72 -1.11
CA MET A 135 8.28 13.87 0.31
C MET A 135 9.77 13.70 0.60
N HIS A 136 10.59 13.34 -0.40
CA HIS A 136 12.05 13.19 -0.27
C HIS A 136 12.48 12.28 0.90
N VAL A 137 11.69 11.26 1.18
CA VAL A 137 12.00 10.22 2.16
C VAL A 137 12.15 8.86 1.45
N PRO A 138 12.79 7.87 2.06
CA PRO A 138 12.82 6.52 1.51
C PRO A 138 11.42 5.97 1.25
N VAL A 139 11.25 5.28 0.13
CA VAL A 139 9.99 4.62 -0.27
C VAL A 139 10.25 3.13 -0.38
N LEU A 140 9.45 2.33 0.31
CA LEU A 140 9.54 0.87 0.29
C LEU A 140 8.24 0.29 -0.25
N PHE A 141 8.33 -0.65 -1.16
CA PHE A 141 7.23 -1.53 -1.51
C PHE A 141 7.23 -2.73 -0.60
N TYR A 142 6.05 -3.10 -0.10
CA TYR A 142 5.88 -4.13 0.91
C TYR A 142 4.77 -5.09 0.54
N PHE A 143 5.09 -6.38 0.56
CA PHE A 143 4.10 -7.45 0.40
C PHE A 143 4.27 -8.51 1.48
N SER A 144 3.16 -9.13 1.86
CA SER A 144 3.11 -10.22 2.84
C SER A 144 2.43 -11.42 2.21
N VAL A 145 3.16 -12.50 2.03
CA VAL A 145 2.68 -13.73 1.40
C VAL A 145 2.58 -14.84 2.42
N ARG A 146 1.48 -15.58 2.39
CA ARG A 146 1.36 -16.81 3.16
C ARG A 146 1.95 -17.97 2.38
N GLU A 147 2.98 -18.56 2.94
CA GLU A 147 3.64 -19.74 2.43
C GLU A 147 3.12 -21.01 3.12
N PRO A 148 3.38 -22.22 2.58
CA PRO A 148 3.09 -23.47 3.24
C PRO A 148 3.73 -23.57 4.64
N GLY A 149 3.19 -24.39 5.53
CA GLY A 149 3.77 -24.65 6.85
C GLY A 149 3.57 -23.52 7.87
N MET A 150 2.51 -22.71 7.74
CA MET A 150 2.24 -21.58 8.65
C MET A 150 3.34 -20.51 8.59
N THR A 151 3.95 -20.31 7.46
CA THR A 151 4.98 -19.29 7.23
C THR A 151 4.39 -18.06 6.56
N TYR A 152 4.81 -16.87 6.99
CA TYR A 152 4.62 -15.62 6.28
C TYR A 152 5.96 -15.14 5.76
N ARG A 153 6.03 -14.86 4.46
CA ARG A 153 7.16 -14.20 3.82
C ARG A 153 6.82 -12.73 3.61
N PHE A 154 7.73 -11.88 4.04
CA PHE A 154 7.63 -10.44 3.87
C PHE A 154 8.70 -9.97 2.90
N THR A 155 8.29 -9.26 1.86
CA THR A 155 9.21 -8.69 0.86
C THR A 155 9.26 -7.18 1.00
N PHE A 156 10.48 -6.63 0.90
CA PHE A 156 10.73 -5.19 0.91
C PHE A 156 11.59 -4.83 -0.30
N THR A 157 11.12 -3.91 -1.10
CA THR A 157 11.87 -3.39 -2.25
C THR A 157 11.93 -1.87 -2.12
N GLU A 158 13.13 -1.30 -2.10
CA GLU A 158 13.30 0.15 -2.09
C GLU A 158 13.06 0.71 -3.49
N ALA A 159 12.28 1.78 -3.57
CA ALA A 159 12.07 2.50 -4.81
C ALA A 159 13.26 3.43 -5.08
N GLU A 160 13.70 3.45 -6.33
CA GLU A 160 14.63 4.48 -6.81
C GLU A 160 13.90 5.83 -6.89
N GLN A 161 14.45 6.84 -6.25
CA GLN A 161 13.88 8.18 -6.32
C GLN A 161 14.04 8.80 -7.71
N PRO A 162 12.95 9.38 -8.28
CA PRO A 162 12.99 9.96 -9.61
C PRO A 162 13.98 11.14 -9.69
N GLN A 163 14.77 11.19 -10.75
CA GLN A 163 15.72 12.28 -11.00
C GLN A 163 15.05 13.58 -11.48
N SER A 164 13.79 13.52 -11.88
CA SER A 164 12.99 14.63 -12.41
C SER A 164 11.64 14.69 -11.73
N HIS A 165 11.14 15.89 -11.48
CA HIS A 165 9.78 16.09 -10.98
C HIS A 165 8.70 15.77 -12.01
N LYS A 166 9.00 15.86 -13.31
CA LYS A 166 8.06 15.54 -14.37
C LYS A 166 7.95 14.03 -14.52
N GLY A 167 6.77 13.48 -14.32
CA GLY A 167 6.49 12.06 -14.39
C GLY A 167 7.05 11.27 -13.20
N ALA A 168 7.31 11.93 -12.08
CA ALA A 168 7.89 11.32 -10.90
C ALA A 168 6.93 10.29 -10.27
N GLU A 169 5.66 10.61 -10.16
CA GLU A 169 4.60 9.75 -9.66
C GLU A 169 4.38 8.52 -10.54
N GLU A 170 4.42 8.68 -11.86
CA GLU A 170 4.33 7.56 -12.82
C GLU A 170 5.55 6.66 -12.72
N ASN A 171 6.72 7.22 -12.45
CA ASN A 171 7.94 6.44 -12.26
C ASN A 171 7.86 5.57 -11.00
N ILE A 172 7.44 6.13 -9.86
CA ILE A 172 7.24 5.36 -8.61
C ILE A 172 6.15 4.29 -8.82
N LEU A 173 5.04 4.64 -9.48
CA LEU A 173 3.98 3.68 -9.79
C LEU A 173 4.50 2.52 -10.66
N ALA A 174 5.28 2.81 -11.70
CA ALA A 174 5.84 1.77 -12.56
C ALA A 174 6.76 0.81 -11.80
N GLN A 175 7.51 1.30 -10.82
CA GLN A 175 8.31 0.46 -9.94
C GLN A 175 7.43 -0.39 -9.01
N PHE A 176 6.38 0.19 -8.43
CA PHE A 176 5.41 -0.53 -7.60
C PHE A 176 4.73 -1.65 -8.40
N ILE A 177 4.30 -1.38 -9.65
CA ILE A 177 3.67 -2.36 -10.52
C ILE A 177 4.61 -3.54 -10.77
N ARG A 178 5.88 -3.30 -11.10
CA ARG A 178 6.86 -4.40 -11.29
C ARG A 178 7.01 -5.26 -10.03
N ALA A 179 7.04 -4.64 -8.86
CA ALA A 179 7.12 -5.38 -7.60
C ALA A 179 5.84 -6.18 -7.33
N LEU A 180 4.65 -5.61 -7.61
CA LEU A 180 3.36 -6.29 -7.50
C LEU A 180 3.24 -7.45 -8.49
N GLU A 181 3.62 -7.26 -9.76
CA GLU A 181 3.60 -8.31 -10.80
C GLU A 181 4.49 -9.48 -10.40
N THR A 182 5.65 -9.23 -9.82
CA THR A 182 6.55 -10.27 -9.31
C THR A 182 5.88 -11.16 -8.26
N GLU A 183 5.06 -10.60 -7.39
CA GLU A 183 4.31 -11.38 -6.40
C GLU A 183 3.07 -12.05 -7.02
N LEU A 184 2.40 -11.37 -7.96
CA LEU A 184 1.24 -11.91 -8.69
C LEU A 184 1.59 -13.13 -9.55
N GLU A 185 2.77 -13.16 -10.16
CA GLU A 185 3.24 -14.31 -10.93
C GLU A 185 3.41 -15.58 -10.08
N LYS A 186 3.75 -15.40 -8.80
CA LYS A 186 4.00 -16.50 -7.86
C LYS A 186 2.76 -16.90 -7.09
N HIS A 187 1.93 -15.92 -6.71
CA HIS A 187 0.81 -16.09 -5.76
C HIS A 187 -0.44 -15.31 -6.18
N PRO A 188 -0.96 -15.50 -7.40
CA PRO A 188 -2.11 -14.73 -7.91
C PRO A 188 -3.35 -14.86 -7.02
N GLU A 189 -3.52 -15.98 -6.33
CA GLU A 189 -4.64 -16.27 -5.43
C GLU A 189 -4.61 -15.47 -4.12
N GLN A 190 -3.49 -14.78 -3.82
CA GLN A 190 -3.33 -14.00 -2.60
C GLN A 190 -3.56 -12.50 -2.80
N TRP A 191 -3.91 -12.06 -4.00
CA TRP A 191 -4.30 -10.68 -4.23
C TRP A 191 -5.82 -10.52 -4.04
N TYR A 192 -6.20 -9.93 -2.91
CA TYR A 192 -7.60 -9.79 -2.51
C TYR A 192 -8.25 -8.52 -3.09
N ASN A 193 -8.08 -8.34 -4.40
CA ASN A 193 -8.69 -7.23 -5.13
C ASN A 193 -10.07 -7.64 -5.65
N TYR A 194 -11.10 -7.46 -4.81
CA TYR A 194 -12.47 -7.95 -5.06
C TYR A 194 -13.36 -6.95 -5.81
N TYR A 195 -12.81 -6.01 -6.54
CA TYR A 195 -13.59 -5.13 -7.40
C TYR A 195 -13.14 -5.27 -8.86
N ASP A 196 -13.92 -4.71 -9.79
CA ASP A 196 -13.63 -4.79 -11.23
C ASP A 196 -12.45 -3.88 -11.60
N PHE A 197 -11.25 -4.33 -11.30
CA PHE A 197 -10.00 -3.58 -11.48
C PHE A 197 -9.70 -3.29 -12.95
N TRP A 198 -10.12 -4.19 -13.84
CA TRP A 198 -9.90 -4.05 -15.29
C TRP A 198 -11.09 -3.47 -16.05
N GLY A 199 -12.22 -3.16 -15.39
CA GLY A 199 -13.43 -2.64 -16.03
C GLY A 199 -14.10 -3.64 -17.00
N LEU A 200 -13.89 -4.94 -16.81
CA LEU A 200 -14.37 -5.98 -17.74
C LEU A 200 -15.88 -6.23 -17.62
N ARG A 201 -16.50 -5.85 -16.52
CA ARG A 201 -17.94 -6.09 -16.27
C ARG A 201 -18.85 -5.13 -17.04
N ASP A 202 -18.38 -3.94 -17.35
CA ASP A 202 -19.17 -2.95 -18.09
C ASP A 202 -19.27 -3.28 -19.59
N GLY A 203 -18.38 -4.11 -20.12
CA GLY A 203 -18.40 -4.59 -21.51
C GLY A 203 -19.32 -5.79 -21.77
N ALA A 204 -19.72 -6.53 -20.73
CA ALA A 204 -20.51 -7.75 -20.89
C ALA A 204 -22.03 -7.51 -21.04
N SER A 205 -22.52 -6.29 -20.85
CA SER A 205 -23.97 -5.97 -20.96
C SER A 205 -24.40 -5.37 -22.29
N SER A 206 -23.47 -5.12 -23.24
CA SER A 206 -23.81 -4.52 -24.55
C SER A 206 -24.09 -5.54 -25.68
N ASP A 207 -23.77 -6.83 -25.49
CA ASP A 207 -23.89 -7.84 -26.58
C ASP A 207 -25.13 -8.74 -26.47
N VAL A 208 -26.10 -8.46 -25.60
CA VAL A 208 -27.36 -9.24 -25.49
C VAL A 208 -28.58 -8.38 -25.82
N LYS A 209 -28.51 -7.56 -26.85
CA LYS A 209 -29.73 -7.02 -27.48
C LYS A 209 -29.49 -6.93 -28.99
N ASN A 210 -29.82 -7.99 -29.69
CA ASN A 210 -30.41 -8.00 -31.04
C ASN A 210 -30.34 -9.40 -31.64
N HIS A 211 -31.31 -10.23 -31.27
CA HIS A 211 -31.88 -11.26 -32.14
C HIS A 211 -33.27 -11.55 -31.59
N ASP A 212 -34.23 -10.80 -32.09
CA ASP A 212 -35.58 -11.25 -32.45
C ASP A 212 -36.16 -10.26 -33.49
#